data_adb43292330274d647e14a03b2d54b2d
#
_entry.id   adb43292330274d647e14a03b2d54b2d
#
_cell.length_a   1.000
_cell.length_b   1.000
_cell.length_c   1.000
_cell.angle_alpha   90.00
_cell.angle_beta   90.00
_cell.angle_gamma   90.00
#
_symmetry.space_group_name_H-M   'P 1'
#
loop_
_entity.id
_entity.type
_entity.pdbx_description
1 polymer ?
#
loop_
_entity_poly.entity_id
_entity_poly.type
_entity_poly.pdbx_seq_one_letter_code
_entity_poly.pdbx_strand_id
1 'polypeptide(L)'
;AETTNPLGAVGRGIAMAARAGAAIADAEFVQFHPTAMAVGRDPMPLATEALRGEGATLVSANGERLMAGTPGGDLAARDVISRRIHAALDAGDGVYLDAREAIGEAFPDRYPAVHAACRAAGIDPAAELIPIRPAAHYHMGGVAVDEWGRTGVPGLWACGEVACSGLHGANRLASNSLLEGLVFARWIAEDIAASHSGQPVGPSDHATPVV
;
A
#
# COMPACT_ATOMS: atom_id res chain seq x y z
N ALA A 1 11.54 11.45 4.45
CA ALA A 1 11.21 10.49 3.39
C ALA A 1 9.73 10.68 3.06
N GLU A 2 9.39 10.61 1.77
CA GLU A 2 8.00 10.77 1.33
C GLU A 2 7.27 9.46 1.57
N THR A 3 6.32 9.48 2.50
CA THR A 3 5.56 8.30 2.89
C THR A 3 4.13 8.67 3.28
N THR A 4 3.21 7.75 3.07
CA THR A 4 1.84 7.82 3.58
C THR A 4 1.70 7.08 4.92
N ASN A 5 2.75 6.39 5.36
CA ASN A 5 2.72 5.61 6.60
C ASN A 5 2.82 6.50 7.83
N PRO A 6 2.15 6.13 8.95
CA PRO A 6 2.29 6.86 10.20
C PRO A 6 3.74 6.80 10.71
N LEU A 7 4.19 7.85 11.42
CA LEU A 7 5.56 7.98 11.91
C LEU A 7 6.02 6.82 12.82
N GLY A 8 5.08 6.08 13.41
CA GLY A 8 5.37 4.90 14.21
C GLY A 8 5.66 3.62 13.41
N ALA A 9 5.41 3.61 12.09
CA ALA A 9 5.67 2.46 11.21
C ALA A 9 7.15 2.41 10.82
N VAL A 10 8.00 1.94 11.73
CA VAL A 10 9.47 1.93 11.59
C VAL A 10 10.06 0.51 11.56
N GLY A 11 9.26 -0.50 11.18
CA GLY A 11 9.73 -1.87 11.02
C GLY A 11 10.08 -2.61 12.34
N ARG A 12 9.55 -2.19 13.48
CA ARG A 12 9.87 -2.80 14.78
C ARG A 12 9.53 -4.28 14.85
N GLY A 13 8.37 -4.69 14.29
CA GLY A 13 7.94 -6.08 14.25
C GLY A 13 8.92 -6.96 13.49
N ILE A 14 9.35 -6.52 12.30
CA ILE A 14 10.38 -7.20 11.50
C ILE A 14 11.68 -7.32 12.30
N ALA A 15 12.14 -6.22 12.92
CA ALA A 15 13.37 -6.23 13.69
C ALA A 15 13.31 -7.14 14.93
N MET A 16 12.14 -7.25 15.57
CA MET A 16 11.93 -8.16 16.72
C MET A 16 11.98 -9.62 16.25
N ALA A 17 11.30 -9.97 15.17
CA ALA A 17 11.28 -11.32 14.61
C ALA A 17 12.67 -11.74 14.13
N ALA A 18 13.39 -10.85 13.43
CA ALA A 18 14.76 -11.12 12.99
C ALA A 18 15.72 -11.39 14.17
N ARG A 19 15.61 -10.60 15.27
CA ARG A 19 16.40 -10.86 16.48
C ARG A 19 16.05 -12.18 17.17
N ALA A 20 14.83 -12.66 17.03
CA ALA A 20 14.40 -13.97 17.50
C ALA A 20 14.85 -15.13 16.58
N GLY A 21 15.47 -14.83 15.44
CA GLY A 21 15.97 -15.81 14.48
C GLY A 21 15.04 -16.11 13.31
N ALA A 22 13.95 -15.35 13.14
CA ALA A 22 13.07 -15.53 12.01
C ALA A 22 13.74 -15.04 10.71
N ALA A 23 13.51 -15.78 9.63
CA ALA A 23 13.95 -15.37 8.29
C ALA A 23 13.14 -14.13 7.83
N ILE A 24 13.80 -13.25 7.09
CA ILE A 24 13.20 -12.10 6.46
C ILE A 24 13.30 -12.29 4.93
N ALA A 25 12.20 -12.08 4.22
CA ALA A 25 12.14 -12.20 2.77
C ALA A 25 11.67 -10.90 2.13
N ASP A 26 12.10 -10.66 0.88
CA ASP A 26 11.65 -9.56 0.00
C ASP A 26 11.70 -8.16 0.64
N ALA A 27 12.69 -7.92 1.51
CA ALA A 27 12.78 -6.68 2.28
C ALA A 27 12.94 -5.43 1.42
N GLU A 28 13.37 -5.57 0.17
CA GLU A 28 13.50 -4.51 -0.83
C GLU A 28 12.18 -4.13 -1.50
N PHE A 29 11.13 -4.95 -1.36
CA PHE A 29 9.86 -4.72 -2.05
C PHE A 29 8.97 -3.72 -1.28
N VAL A 30 9.10 -2.46 -1.65
CA VAL A 30 8.28 -1.35 -1.15
C VAL A 30 7.39 -0.84 -2.26
N GLN A 31 6.07 -0.89 -2.07
CA GLN A 31 5.11 -0.32 -3.00
C GLN A 31 4.94 1.17 -2.77
N PHE A 32 5.07 1.95 -3.84
CA PHE A 32 4.72 3.36 -3.84
C PHE A 32 3.23 3.52 -4.19
N HIS A 33 2.53 4.35 -3.44
CA HIS A 33 1.21 4.80 -3.87
C HIS A 33 1.37 6.01 -4.79
N PRO A 34 0.76 5.98 -6.00
CA PRO A 34 1.01 7.03 -7.00
C PRO A 34 0.44 8.39 -6.62
N THR A 35 -0.63 8.44 -5.82
CA THR A 35 -1.41 9.65 -5.56
C THR A 35 -1.38 10.07 -4.09
N ALA A 36 -0.20 10.11 -3.48
CA ALA A 36 -0.02 10.84 -2.22
C ALA A 36 -0.11 12.35 -2.50
N MET A 37 -0.78 13.09 -1.63
CA MET A 37 -1.03 14.53 -1.83
C MET A 37 0.21 15.34 -1.46
N ALA A 38 0.75 16.11 -2.41
CA ALA A 38 1.95 16.93 -2.25
C ALA A 38 1.62 18.29 -1.61
N VAL A 39 1.07 18.26 -0.41
CA VAL A 39 0.55 19.42 0.33
C VAL A 39 1.39 19.84 1.54
N GLY A 40 2.66 19.45 1.56
CA GLY A 40 3.60 19.86 2.61
C GLY A 40 3.38 19.19 3.97
N ARG A 41 2.64 18.08 4.04
CA ARG A 41 2.39 17.31 5.27
C ARG A 41 3.23 16.03 5.30
N ASP A 42 3.69 15.65 6.49
CA ASP A 42 4.39 14.38 6.76
C ASP A 42 3.73 13.71 8.00
N PRO A 43 3.18 12.49 7.89
CA PRO A 43 3.04 11.72 6.65
C PRO A 43 2.11 12.39 5.63
N MET A 44 2.34 12.05 4.36
CA MET A 44 1.56 12.61 3.26
C MET A 44 0.12 12.08 3.28
N PRO A 45 -0.90 12.93 3.18
CA PRO A 45 -2.28 12.48 3.00
C PRO A 45 -2.43 11.71 1.69
N LEU A 46 -3.35 10.76 1.67
CA LEU A 46 -3.58 9.90 0.52
C LEU A 46 -4.84 10.31 -0.25
N ALA A 47 -4.69 10.66 -1.53
CA ALA A 47 -5.79 10.67 -2.48
C ALA A 47 -6.03 9.21 -2.91
N THR A 48 -7.05 8.60 -2.32
CA THR A 48 -7.34 7.16 -2.49
C THR A 48 -7.52 6.76 -3.96
N GLU A 49 -7.16 5.52 -4.28
CA GLU A 49 -7.34 4.95 -5.63
C GLU A 49 -8.80 4.95 -6.09
N ALA A 50 -9.76 4.91 -5.15
CA ALA A 50 -11.18 4.97 -5.46
C ALA A 50 -11.56 6.22 -6.27
N LEU A 51 -10.89 7.36 -6.08
CA LEU A 51 -11.10 8.56 -6.89
C LEU A 51 -10.87 8.29 -8.38
N ARG A 52 -9.77 7.57 -8.72
CA ARG A 52 -9.47 7.17 -10.09
C ARG A 52 -10.45 6.10 -10.59
N GLY A 53 -10.89 5.21 -9.70
CA GLY A 53 -11.95 4.23 -9.99
C GLY A 53 -13.27 4.89 -10.39
N GLU A 54 -13.54 6.10 -9.91
CA GLU A 54 -14.72 6.90 -10.28
C GLU A 54 -14.50 7.85 -11.44
N GLY A 55 -13.32 7.82 -12.06
CA GLY A 55 -13.03 8.58 -13.25
C GLY A 55 -12.11 9.78 -13.06
N ALA A 56 -11.60 10.04 -11.86
CA ALA A 56 -10.57 11.06 -11.69
C ALA A 56 -9.31 10.70 -12.50
N THR A 57 -8.67 11.71 -13.10
CA THR A 57 -7.59 11.53 -14.06
C THR A 57 -6.29 12.13 -13.59
N LEU A 58 -5.17 11.58 -14.06
CA LEU A 58 -3.84 12.10 -13.80
C LEU A 58 -3.44 13.07 -14.91
N VAL A 59 -3.11 14.31 -14.54
CA VAL A 59 -2.84 15.37 -15.51
C VAL A 59 -1.56 16.14 -15.17
N SER A 60 -0.97 16.76 -16.20
CA SER A 60 0.09 17.76 -16.04
C SER A 60 -0.50 19.10 -15.59
N ALA A 61 0.35 20.08 -15.30
CA ALA A 61 -0.08 21.46 -15.00
C ALA A 61 -0.89 22.10 -16.14
N ASN A 62 -0.66 21.67 -17.38
CA ASN A 62 -1.38 22.15 -18.57
C ASN A 62 -2.70 21.38 -18.84
N GLY A 63 -3.08 20.45 -17.99
CA GLY A 63 -4.28 19.63 -18.15
C GLY A 63 -4.13 18.46 -19.12
N GLU A 64 -2.92 18.17 -19.61
CA GLU A 64 -2.68 17.02 -20.49
C GLU A 64 -2.73 15.72 -19.69
N ARG A 65 -3.41 14.70 -20.23
CA ARG A 65 -3.55 13.39 -19.59
C ARG A 65 -2.22 12.64 -19.54
N LEU A 66 -1.71 12.44 -18.33
CA LEU A 66 -0.42 11.80 -18.11
C LEU A 66 -0.40 10.33 -18.56
N MET A 67 -1.52 9.63 -18.41
CA MET A 67 -1.64 8.19 -18.71
C MET A 67 -2.21 7.91 -20.11
N ALA A 68 -2.32 8.92 -20.99
CA ALA A 68 -2.79 8.74 -22.35
C ALA A 68 -1.93 7.70 -23.10
N GLY A 69 -2.60 6.73 -23.74
CA GLY A 69 -1.93 5.65 -24.48
C GLY A 69 -1.31 4.55 -23.62
N THR A 70 -1.36 4.65 -22.28
CA THR A 70 -0.90 3.59 -21.38
C THR A 70 -1.99 2.53 -21.23
N PRO A 71 -1.68 1.23 -21.39
CA PRO A 71 -2.64 0.17 -21.08
C PRO A 71 -3.15 0.27 -19.63
N GLY A 72 -4.47 0.23 -19.44
CA GLY A 72 -5.11 0.45 -18.15
C GLY A 72 -5.31 1.92 -17.76
N GLY A 73 -4.69 2.87 -18.48
CA GLY A 73 -4.86 4.30 -18.23
C GLY A 73 -4.60 4.69 -16.77
N ASP A 74 -5.46 5.52 -16.20
CA ASP A 74 -5.38 5.98 -14.82
C ASP A 74 -5.63 4.87 -13.77
N LEU A 75 -6.03 3.67 -14.21
CA LEU A 75 -6.19 2.46 -13.40
C LEU A 75 -5.10 1.40 -13.67
N ALA A 76 -4.04 1.74 -14.38
CA ALA A 76 -2.89 0.87 -14.55
C ALA A 76 -2.27 0.49 -13.19
N ALA A 77 -1.40 -0.53 -13.17
CA ALA A 77 -0.73 -0.97 -11.96
C ALA A 77 0.03 0.19 -11.28
N ARG A 78 0.05 0.20 -9.94
CA ARG A 78 0.61 1.30 -9.13
C ARG A 78 2.05 1.64 -9.50
N ASP A 79 2.87 0.64 -9.78
CA ASP A 79 4.26 0.83 -10.17
C ASP A 79 4.39 1.51 -11.53
N VAL A 80 3.53 1.18 -12.50
CA VAL A 80 3.49 1.83 -13.82
C VAL A 80 3.14 3.31 -13.68
N ILE A 81 2.08 3.61 -12.93
CA ILE A 81 1.65 4.99 -12.68
C ILE A 81 2.72 5.76 -11.92
N SER A 82 3.27 5.18 -10.84
CA SER A 82 4.29 5.83 -10.01
C SER A 82 5.54 6.19 -10.82
N ARG A 83 6.00 5.28 -11.67
CA ARG A 83 7.14 5.57 -12.58
C ARG A 83 6.84 6.68 -13.57
N ARG A 84 5.61 6.71 -14.12
CA ARG A 84 5.20 7.76 -15.06
C ARG A 84 5.15 9.13 -14.39
N ILE A 85 4.57 9.19 -13.18
CA ILE A 85 4.53 10.43 -12.38
C ILE A 85 5.94 10.88 -12.01
N HIS A 86 6.80 9.96 -11.55
CA HIS A 86 8.18 10.26 -11.19
C HIS A 86 8.95 10.85 -12.38
N ALA A 87 8.84 10.24 -13.54
CA ALA A 87 9.50 10.74 -14.75
C ALA A 87 9.04 12.17 -15.14
N ALA A 88 7.75 12.49 -14.96
CA ALA A 88 7.24 13.84 -15.22
C ALA A 88 7.78 14.85 -14.19
N LEU A 89 7.79 14.47 -12.90
CA LEU A 89 8.34 15.32 -11.83
C LEU A 89 9.85 15.57 -12.01
N ASP A 90 10.62 14.56 -12.45
CA ASP A 90 12.05 14.70 -12.73
C ASP A 90 12.33 15.62 -13.95
N ALA A 91 11.39 15.66 -14.90
CA ALA A 91 11.43 16.60 -16.01
C ALA A 91 11.06 18.03 -15.62
N GLY A 92 10.64 18.25 -14.36
CA GLY A 92 10.22 19.54 -13.83
C GLY A 92 8.73 19.84 -14.02
N ASP A 93 7.95 18.87 -14.48
CA ASP A 93 6.50 19.02 -14.66
C ASP A 93 5.77 18.88 -13.33
N GLY A 94 4.73 19.71 -13.12
CA GLY A 94 3.76 19.48 -12.04
C GLY A 94 2.80 18.35 -12.40
N VAL A 95 2.50 17.48 -11.44
CA VAL A 95 1.54 16.38 -11.64
C VAL A 95 0.39 16.49 -10.66
N TYR A 96 -0.82 16.30 -11.15
CA TYR A 96 -2.06 16.53 -10.42
C TYR A 96 -3.07 15.40 -10.63
N LEU A 97 -3.95 15.23 -9.64
CA LEU A 97 -5.18 14.46 -9.78
C LEU A 97 -6.33 15.44 -10.06
N ASP A 98 -7.00 15.24 -11.18
CA ASP A 98 -8.20 15.97 -11.56
C ASP A 98 -9.44 15.14 -11.22
N ALA A 99 -10.18 15.56 -10.21
CA ALA A 99 -11.39 14.91 -9.76
C ALA A 99 -12.64 15.80 -9.94
N ARG A 100 -12.48 16.96 -10.59
CA ARG A 100 -13.52 18.00 -10.69
C ARG A 100 -14.78 17.52 -11.42
N GLU A 101 -14.59 16.81 -12.54
CA GLU A 101 -15.74 16.27 -13.32
C GLU A 101 -16.26 14.96 -12.71
N ALA A 102 -15.39 14.10 -12.20
CA ALA A 102 -15.76 12.78 -11.71
C ALA A 102 -16.49 12.82 -10.37
N ILE A 103 -16.09 13.71 -9.46
CA ILE A 103 -16.61 13.81 -8.09
C ILE A 103 -17.31 15.16 -7.87
N GLY A 104 -16.65 16.28 -8.23
CA GLY A 104 -17.19 17.62 -8.14
C GLY A 104 -17.70 17.96 -6.73
N GLU A 105 -18.89 18.54 -6.65
CA GLU A 105 -19.52 18.98 -5.40
C GLU A 105 -19.85 17.84 -4.42
N ALA A 106 -19.85 16.57 -4.87
CA ALA A 106 -20.07 15.43 -4.01
C ALA A 106 -18.84 15.06 -3.14
N PHE A 107 -17.72 15.77 -3.30
CA PHE A 107 -16.46 15.48 -2.61
C PHE A 107 -16.58 15.40 -1.08
N PRO A 108 -17.27 16.36 -0.39
CA PRO A 108 -17.39 16.34 1.06
C PRO A 108 -18.09 15.10 1.60
N ASP A 109 -19.11 14.63 0.88
CA ASP A 109 -19.95 13.50 1.30
C ASP A 109 -19.31 12.15 0.97
N ARG A 110 -18.69 12.03 -0.21
CA ARG A 110 -18.15 10.76 -0.70
C ARG A 110 -16.74 10.49 -0.24
N TYR A 111 -15.92 11.53 -0.10
CA TYR A 111 -14.50 11.44 0.28
C TYR A 111 -14.12 12.45 1.37
N PRO A 112 -14.79 12.44 2.54
CA PRO A 112 -14.65 13.48 3.57
C PRO A 112 -13.21 13.64 4.06
N ALA A 113 -12.44 12.55 4.18
CA ALA A 113 -11.05 12.62 4.63
C ALA A 113 -10.13 13.30 3.60
N VAL A 114 -10.32 12.99 2.31
CA VAL A 114 -9.55 13.63 1.22
C VAL A 114 -9.95 15.10 1.10
N HIS A 115 -11.25 15.38 1.15
CA HIS A 115 -11.77 16.75 1.14
C HIS A 115 -11.17 17.58 2.28
N ALA A 116 -11.20 17.07 3.51
CA ALA A 116 -10.63 17.77 4.67
C ALA A 116 -9.12 18.02 4.51
N ALA A 117 -8.37 17.07 3.95
CA ALA A 117 -6.95 17.23 3.69
C ALA A 117 -6.66 18.31 2.63
N CYS A 118 -7.47 18.36 1.55
CA CYS A 118 -7.41 19.40 0.52
C CYS A 118 -7.72 20.78 1.13
N ARG A 119 -8.84 20.90 1.85
CA ARG A 119 -9.26 22.16 2.47
C ARG A 119 -8.22 22.68 3.46
N ALA A 120 -7.59 21.81 4.24
CA ALA A 120 -6.51 22.18 5.16
C ALA A 120 -5.26 22.72 4.44
N ALA A 121 -5.09 22.35 3.15
CA ALA A 121 -4.02 22.87 2.28
C ALA A 121 -4.46 24.09 1.45
N GLY A 122 -5.68 24.59 1.65
CA GLY A 122 -6.23 25.72 0.88
C GLY A 122 -6.73 25.35 -0.51
N ILE A 123 -6.94 24.06 -0.79
CA ILE A 123 -7.38 23.52 -2.09
C ILE A 123 -8.87 23.18 -2.00
N ASP A 124 -9.64 23.59 -3.00
CA ASP A 124 -11.00 23.11 -3.22
C ASP A 124 -10.99 21.98 -4.26
N PRO A 125 -11.08 20.70 -3.87
CA PRO A 125 -10.95 19.59 -4.81
C PRO A 125 -12.13 19.46 -5.78
N ALA A 126 -13.23 20.19 -5.56
CA ALA A 126 -14.35 20.28 -6.50
C ALA A 126 -14.06 21.26 -7.65
N ALA A 127 -13.15 22.22 -7.45
CA ALA A 127 -12.84 23.29 -8.42
C ALA A 127 -11.37 23.30 -8.86
N GLU A 128 -10.47 22.72 -8.09
CA GLU A 128 -9.03 22.83 -8.28
C GLU A 128 -8.36 21.45 -8.41
N LEU A 129 -7.22 21.42 -9.08
CA LEU A 129 -6.38 20.24 -9.22
C LEU A 129 -5.69 19.90 -7.87
N ILE A 130 -5.63 18.63 -7.53
CA ILE A 130 -4.95 18.15 -6.31
C ILE A 130 -3.50 17.80 -6.67
N PRO A 131 -2.48 18.50 -6.12
CA PRO A 131 -1.09 18.17 -6.40
C PRO A 131 -0.74 16.81 -5.78
N ILE A 132 -0.09 15.95 -6.56
CA ILE A 132 0.24 14.59 -6.15
C ILE A 132 1.68 14.22 -6.49
N ARG A 133 2.18 13.18 -5.78
CA ARG A 133 3.44 12.53 -6.09
C ARG A 133 3.44 11.10 -5.54
N PRO A 134 4.29 10.20 -6.06
CA PRO A 134 4.47 8.88 -5.47
C PRO A 134 5.10 8.96 -4.07
N ALA A 135 4.62 8.13 -3.15
CA ALA A 135 5.19 8.02 -1.81
C ALA A 135 5.20 6.55 -1.35
N ALA A 136 6.18 6.18 -0.52
CA ALA A 136 6.25 4.87 0.09
C ALA A 136 4.97 4.59 0.89
N HIS A 137 4.33 3.45 0.63
CA HIS A 137 2.97 3.20 1.10
C HIS A 137 2.78 1.84 1.76
N TYR A 138 3.32 0.76 1.18
CA TYR A 138 3.15 -0.60 1.69
C TYR A 138 4.43 -1.41 1.51
N HIS A 139 4.79 -2.21 2.51
CA HIS A 139 5.93 -3.11 2.47
C HIS A 139 5.44 -4.53 2.17
N MET A 140 5.80 -5.10 1.00
CA MET A 140 5.40 -6.46 0.63
C MET A 140 6.29 -7.51 1.27
N GLY A 141 7.55 -7.18 1.54
CA GLY A 141 8.47 -8.01 2.27
C GLY A 141 8.19 -8.04 3.77
N GLY A 142 8.93 -8.85 4.51
CA GLY A 142 8.79 -8.96 5.94
C GLY A 142 9.26 -10.30 6.49
N VAL A 143 8.67 -10.71 7.60
CA VAL A 143 8.93 -12.02 8.22
C VAL A 143 8.43 -13.12 7.29
N ALA A 144 9.33 -14.00 6.84
CA ALA A 144 8.97 -15.14 6.00
C ALA A 144 8.04 -16.09 6.76
N VAL A 145 6.90 -16.42 6.15
CA VAL A 145 5.90 -17.32 6.75
C VAL A 145 5.44 -18.38 5.74
N ASP A 146 4.99 -19.51 6.28
CA ASP A 146 4.31 -20.55 5.51
C ASP A 146 2.82 -20.21 5.29
N GLU A 147 2.09 -21.13 4.66
CA GLU A 147 0.65 -21.02 4.39
C GLU A 147 -0.22 -20.90 5.65
N TRP A 148 0.32 -21.23 6.84
CA TRP A 148 -0.34 -21.13 8.14
C TRP A 148 0.12 -19.90 8.94
N GLY A 149 0.97 -19.05 8.37
CA GLY A 149 1.54 -17.90 9.06
C GLY A 149 2.64 -18.25 10.06
N ARG A 150 3.15 -19.49 10.05
CA ARG A 150 4.25 -19.91 10.92
C ARG A 150 5.55 -19.34 10.41
N THR A 151 6.40 -18.86 11.32
CA THR A 151 7.78 -18.51 11.00
C THR A 151 8.70 -19.72 11.18
N GLY A 152 9.97 -19.60 10.81
CA GLY A 152 10.97 -20.64 11.13
C GLY A 152 11.33 -20.74 12.63
N VAL A 153 10.75 -19.88 13.47
CA VAL A 153 10.97 -19.87 14.93
C VAL A 153 9.79 -20.55 15.62
N PRO A 154 10.02 -21.65 16.37
CA PRO A 154 8.95 -22.35 17.09
C PRO A 154 8.17 -21.41 18.03
N GLY A 155 6.84 -21.43 17.95
CA GLY A 155 5.98 -20.58 18.77
C GLY A 155 5.85 -19.14 18.30
N LEU A 156 6.33 -18.81 17.10
CA LEU A 156 6.21 -17.48 16.51
C LEU A 156 5.47 -17.56 15.18
N TRP A 157 4.39 -16.79 15.08
CA TRP A 157 3.62 -16.59 13.86
C TRP A 157 3.63 -15.12 13.44
N ALA A 158 3.39 -14.84 12.18
CA ALA A 158 3.24 -13.47 11.69
C ALA A 158 2.15 -13.40 10.59
N CYS A 159 1.39 -12.30 10.57
CA CYS A 159 0.43 -11.98 9.51
C CYS A 159 0.28 -10.48 9.32
N GLY A 160 -0.38 -10.08 8.24
CA GLY A 160 -0.51 -8.69 7.82
C GLY A 160 0.80 -8.12 7.28
N GLU A 161 0.93 -6.80 7.23
CA GLU A 161 2.06 -6.13 6.58
C GLU A 161 3.45 -6.47 7.13
N VAL A 162 3.54 -7.02 8.34
CA VAL A 162 4.81 -7.46 8.92
C VAL A 162 5.32 -8.78 8.32
N ALA A 163 4.43 -9.57 7.71
CA ALA A 163 4.71 -10.88 7.16
C ALA A 163 4.94 -10.83 5.65
N CYS A 164 5.84 -11.67 5.16
CA CYS A 164 6.02 -11.98 3.75
C CYS A 164 5.46 -13.39 3.50
N SER A 165 4.22 -13.45 3.01
CA SER A 165 3.54 -14.69 2.60
C SER A 165 3.80 -15.07 1.13
N GLY A 166 4.45 -14.17 0.37
CA GLY A 166 4.62 -14.29 -1.08
C GLY A 166 3.39 -13.87 -1.91
N LEU A 167 2.21 -13.70 -1.28
CA LEU A 167 0.96 -13.37 -1.97
C LEU A 167 1.04 -12.11 -2.85
N HIS A 168 1.77 -11.11 -2.37
CA HIS A 168 1.81 -9.81 -3.04
C HIS A 168 2.91 -9.67 -4.07
N GLY A 169 3.92 -10.56 -4.05
CA GLY A 169 5.09 -10.42 -4.91
C GLY A 169 5.71 -9.02 -4.77
N ALA A 170 6.14 -8.43 -5.87
CA ALA A 170 6.74 -7.09 -5.89
C ALA A 170 5.74 -5.94 -6.03
N ASN A 171 4.44 -6.22 -6.17
CA ASN A 171 3.42 -5.18 -6.42
C ASN A 171 2.03 -5.61 -5.95
N ARG A 172 1.64 -5.19 -4.75
CA ARG A 172 0.38 -5.58 -4.11
C ARG A 172 -0.84 -5.01 -4.84
N LEU A 173 -1.85 -5.86 -5.07
CA LEU A 173 -3.17 -5.41 -5.50
C LEU A 173 -3.83 -4.56 -4.40
N ALA A 174 -4.41 -3.44 -4.79
CA ALA A 174 -5.03 -2.50 -3.85
C ALA A 174 -6.00 -3.19 -2.90
N SER A 175 -5.90 -2.87 -1.61
CA SER A 175 -6.72 -3.40 -0.50
C SER A 175 -6.61 -4.92 -0.23
N ASN A 176 -5.88 -5.70 -1.03
CA ASN A 176 -5.79 -7.15 -0.86
C ASN A 176 -5.13 -7.56 0.48
N SER A 177 -4.26 -6.71 1.02
CA SER A 177 -3.64 -6.92 2.34
C SER A 177 -4.65 -6.97 3.51
N LEU A 178 -5.81 -6.34 3.38
CA LEU A 178 -6.86 -6.41 4.40
C LEU A 178 -7.47 -7.81 4.46
N LEU A 179 -7.72 -8.42 3.29
CA LEU A 179 -8.23 -9.79 3.19
C LEU A 179 -7.17 -10.79 3.65
N GLU A 180 -5.92 -10.62 3.23
CA GLU A 180 -4.80 -11.45 3.70
C GLU A 180 -4.73 -11.44 5.23
N GLY A 181 -4.70 -10.25 5.85
CA GLY A 181 -4.62 -10.14 7.31
C GLY A 181 -5.74 -10.87 8.04
N LEU A 182 -6.98 -10.79 7.54
CA LEU A 182 -8.14 -11.48 8.12
C LEU A 182 -8.04 -13.01 7.97
N VAL A 183 -7.65 -13.50 6.79
CA VAL A 183 -7.55 -14.94 6.50
C VAL A 183 -6.42 -15.56 7.31
N PHE A 184 -5.23 -14.99 7.26
CA PHE A 184 -4.07 -15.51 8.01
C PHE A 184 -4.28 -15.43 9.51
N ALA A 185 -4.90 -14.36 10.04
CA ALA A 185 -5.21 -14.27 11.47
C ALA A 185 -6.10 -15.43 11.94
N ARG A 186 -7.08 -15.82 11.11
CA ARG A 186 -7.93 -16.98 11.40
C ARG A 186 -7.14 -18.29 11.39
N TRP A 187 -6.34 -18.54 10.34
CA TRP A 187 -5.54 -19.75 10.22
C TRP A 187 -4.52 -19.88 11.36
N ILE A 188 -3.86 -18.78 11.72
CA ILE A 188 -2.95 -18.74 12.88
C ILE A 188 -3.67 -19.09 14.16
N ALA A 189 -4.86 -18.53 14.41
CA ALA A 189 -5.63 -18.83 15.61
C ALA A 189 -6.01 -20.32 15.70
N GLU A 190 -6.43 -20.92 14.57
CA GLU A 190 -6.75 -22.36 14.46
C GLU A 190 -5.50 -23.20 14.73
N ASP A 191 -4.36 -22.83 14.15
CA ASP A 191 -3.08 -23.53 14.33
C ASP A 191 -2.56 -23.48 15.78
N ILE A 192 -2.61 -22.31 16.41
CA ILE A 192 -2.25 -22.14 17.82
C ILE A 192 -3.15 -23.00 18.71
N ALA A 193 -4.46 -22.99 18.49
CA ALA A 193 -5.40 -23.79 19.27
C ALA A 193 -5.11 -25.30 19.15
N ALA A 194 -4.84 -25.78 17.93
CA ALA A 194 -4.47 -27.17 17.68
C ALA A 194 -3.15 -27.55 18.37
N SER A 195 -2.15 -26.69 18.30
CA SER A 195 -0.83 -26.90 18.93
C SER A 195 -0.93 -27.05 20.47
N HIS A 196 -1.87 -26.35 21.11
CA HIS A 196 -2.09 -26.41 22.56
C HIS A 196 -2.98 -27.61 22.98
N SER A 197 -3.78 -28.16 22.10
CA SER A 197 -4.66 -29.30 22.39
C SER A 197 -3.97 -30.65 22.28
N GLY A 198 -2.68 -30.72 21.96
CA GLY A 198 -1.91 -31.94 21.78
C GLY A 198 -2.32 -32.77 20.54
N GLN A 199 -3.13 -32.21 19.63
CA GLN A 199 -3.40 -32.80 18.33
C GLN A 199 -2.17 -32.64 17.42
N PRO A 200 -1.85 -33.66 16.60
CA PRO A 200 -0.75 -33.55 15.67
C PRO A 200 -1.06 -32.42 14.68
N VAL A 201 -0.35 -31.33 14.81
CA VAL A 201 -0.31 -30.29 13.78
C VAL A 201 0.38 -30.92 12.56
N GLY A 202 -0.19 -30.74 11.37
CA GLY A 202 0.38 -31.27 10.13
C GLY A 202 1.87 -30.94 9.96
N PRO A 203 2.59 -31.63 9.08
CA PRO A 203 4.05 -31.66 9.05
C PRO A 203 4.62 -30.25 9.00
N SER A 204 5.45 -29.93 9.98
CA SER A 204 6.33 -28.77 9.97
C SER A 204 7.52 -29.06 9.05
N ASP A 205 7.27 -29.14 7.77
CA ASP A 205 8.35 -29.01 6.80
C ASP A 205 8.68 -27.52 6.75
N HIS A 206 9.93 -27.22 7.09
CA HIS A 206 10.48 -25.88 7.17
C HIS A 206 9.99 -25.02 6.00
N ALA A 207 9.41 -23.84 6.33
CA ALA A 207 8.99 -22.87 5.34
C ALA A 207 10.13 -22.63 4.35
N THR A 208 10.04 -23.25 3.19
CA THR A 208 10.91 -22.91 2.07
C THR A 208 10.37 -21.59 1.52
N PRO A 209 11.15 -20.53 1.49
CA PRO A 209 10.70 -19.29 0.85
C PRO A 209 10.23 -19.64 -0.56
N VAL A 210 9.01 -19.27 -0.90
CA VAL A 210 8.56 -19.31 -2.30
C VAL A 210 9.37 -18.23 -3.01
N VAL A 211 10.40 -18.67 -3.74
CA VAL A 211 11.25 -17.82 -4.58
C VAL A 211 10.49 -17.38 -5.83
#